data_5903066877e4d6d76a65bbb59d40c62a
#
_entry.id   5903066877e4d6d76a65bbb59d40c62a
#
_cell.length_a   1.000
_cell.length_b   1.000
_cell.length_c   1.000
_cell.angle_alpha   90.00
_cell.angle_beta   90.00
_cell.angle_gamma   90.00
#
_symmetry.space_group_name_H-M   'P 1'
#
loop_
_entity.id
_entity.type
_entity.pdbx_description
1 polymer ?
#
loop_
_entity_poly.entity_id
_entity_poly.type
_entity_poly.pdbx_seq_one_letter_code
_entity_poly.pdbx_strand_id
1 'polypeptide(L)' 'MTFPEHLLHLRQKHGLTQTGLAPEIGISWRAYQTYERGEREPQLSTLIALADYYGISLDELACRPWPKDTEEME' A
#
# COMPACT_ATOMS: atom_id res chain seq x y z
N MET A 1 4.05 -0.66 -12.64
CA MET A 1 3.60 -1.51 -11.54
C MET A 1 2.29 -0.97 -10.99
N THR A 2 1.31 -1.84 -10.81
CA THR A 2 0.03 -1.42 -10.25
C THR A 2 0.10 -1.44 -8.73
N PHE A 3 -0.89 -0.82 -8.08
CA PHE A 3 -0.93 -0.81 -6.63
C PHE A 3 -0.95 -2.23 -6.04
N PRO A 4 -1.80 -3.17 -6.51
CA PRO A 4 -1.75 -4.53 -5.97
C PRO A 4 -0.40 -5.21 -6.14
N GLU A 5 0.24 -5.02 -7.29
CA GLU A 5 1.57 -5.58 -7.52
C GLU A 5 2.59 -4.98 -6.57
N HIS A 6 2.46 -3.69 -6.31
CA HIS A 6 3.39 -3.00 -5.43
C HIS A 6 3.22 -3.47 -3.99
N LEU A 7 1.98 -3.71 -3.56
CA LEU A 7 1.74 -4.26 -2.23
C LEU A 7 2.44 -5.60 -2.06
N LEU A 8 2.30 -6.47 -3.04
CA LEU A 8 2.95 -7.77 -3.01
C LEU A 8 4.47 -7.60 -2.95
N HIS A 9 4.99 -6.71 -3.79
CA HIS A 9 6.43 -6.48 -3.86
C HIS A 9 6.97 -5.96 -2.51
N LEU A 10 6.29 -4.99 -1.92
CA LEU A 10 6.71 -4.46 -0.62
C LEU A 10 6.70 -5.53 0.46
N ARG A 11 5.64 -6.33 0.47
CA ARG A 11 5.52 -7.38 1.47
C ARG A 11 6.65 -8.41 1.32
N GLN A 12 6.89 -8.85 0.10
CA GLN A 12 7.95 -9.83 -0.14
C GLN A 12 9.33 -9.27 0.14
N LYS A 13 9.53 -8.00 -0.22
CA LYS A 13 10.80 -7.34 0.03
C LYS A 13 11.13 -7.28 1.52
N HIS A 14 10.10 -7.15 2.35
CA HIS A 14 10.30 -7.10 3.80
C HIS A 14 10.16 -8.48 4.46
N GLY A 15 10.00 -9.53 3.67
CA GLY A 15 9.96 -10.88 4.24
C GLY A 15 8.72 -11.18 5.04
N LEU A 16 7.60 -10.55 4.71
CA LEU A 16 6.38 -10.68 5.49
C LEU A 16 5.38 -11.59 4.81
N THR A 17 4.56 -12.27 5.64
CA THR A 17 3.42 -13.02 5.12
C THR A 17 2.19 -12.13 5.20
N GLN A 18 1.14 -12.49 4.45
CA GLN A 18 -0.11 -11.75 4.52
C GLN A 18 -0.70 -11.80 5.93
N THR A 19 -0.67 -12.98 6.55
CA THR A 19 -1.23 -13.14 7.89
C THR A 19 -0.40 -12.42 8.95
N GLY A 20 0.89 -12.24 8.70
CA GLY A 20 1.74 -11.51 9.62
C GLY A 20 1.59 -10.01 9.50
N LEU A 21 1.39 -9.53 8.27
CA LEU A 21 1.29 -8.10 8.03
C LEU A 21 -0.07 -7.53 8.44
N ALA A 22 -1.14 -8.24 8.12
CA ALA A 22 -2.49 -7.68 8.28
C ALA A 22 -2.76 -7.13 9.68
N PRO A 23 -2.47 -7.87 10.77
CA PRO A 23 -2.72 -7.31 12.09
C PRO A 23 -1.84 -6.11 12.41
N GLU A 24 -0.67 -6.02 11.80
CA GLU A 24 0.22 -4.89 12.06
C GLU A 24 -0.36 -3.57 11.55
N ILE A 25 -1.20 -3.64 10.54
CA ILE A 25 -1.84 -2.45 10.01
C ILE A 25 -3.32 -2.39 10.39
N GLY A 26 -3.75 -3.28 11.29
CA GLY A 26 -5.08 -3.19 11.87
C GLY A 26 -6.22 -3.70 11.03
N ILE A 27 -5.97 -4.62 10.11
CA ILE A 27 -7.03 -5.18 9.28
C ILE A 27 -6.99 -6.69 9.31
N SER A 28 -8.06 -7.32 8.81
CA SER A 28 -8.10 -8.76 8.74
C SER A 28 -7.25 -9.25 7.57
N TRP A 29 -6.79 -10.48 7.67
CA TRP A 29 -6.05 -11.10 6.58
C TRP A 29 -6.88 -11.14 5.29
N ARG A 30 -8.19 -11.41 5.42
CA ARG A 30 -9.03 -11.49 4.24
C ARG A 30 -9.14 -10.16 3.53
N ALA A 31 -9.27 -9.09 4.29
CA ALA A 31 -9.31 -7.75 3.71
C ALA A 31 -8.01 -7.46 2.97
N TYR A 32 -6.89 -7.74 3.62
CA TYR A 32 -5.59 -7.48 3.00
C TYR A 32 -5.45 -8.28 1.70
N GLN A 33 -5.91 -9.53 1.70
CA GLN A 33 -5.80 -10.38 0.54
C GLN A 33 -6.54 -9.79 -0.66
N THR A 34 -7.71 -9.17 -0.43
CA THR A 34 -8.46 -8.56 -1.54
C THR A 34 -7.69 -7.39 -2.14
N TYR A 35 -6.88 -6.70 -1.33
CA TYR A 35 -6.09 -5.58 -1.84
C TYR A 35 -4.96 -6.09 -2.76
N GLU A 36 -4.27 -7.15 -2.37
CA GLU A 36 -3.22 -7.69 -3.23
C GLU A 36 -3.78 -8.32 -4.50
N ARG A 37 -5.01 -8.78 -4.46
CA ARG A 37 -5.65 -9.33 -5.66
C ARG A 37 -6.23 -8.26 -6.56
N GLY A 38 -6.30 -7.03 -6.09
CA GLY A 38 -6.89 -5.95 -6.86
C GLY A 38 -8.41 -6.00 -6.89
N GLU A 39 -9.01 -6.74 -5.98
CA GLU A 39 -10.47 -6.87 -5.93
C GLU A 39 -11.12 -5.70 -5.20
N ARG A 40 -10.40 -5.06 -4.30
CA ARG A 40 -10.91 -3.94 -3.53
C ARG A 40 -9.79 -2.95 -3.29
N GLU A 41 -10.15 -1.71 -3.01
CA GLU A 41 -9.17 -0.70 -2.66
C GLU A 41 -9.26 -0.40 -1.18
N PRO A 42 -8.12 -0.20 -0.51
CA PRO A 42 -8.15 0.10 0.93
C PRO A 42 -8.73 1.46 1.20
N GLN A 43 -9.29 1.61 2.40
CA GLN A 43 -9.70 2.91 2.89
C GLN A 43 -8.47 3.77 3.13
N LEU A 44 -8.69 5.07 3.22
CA LEU A 44 -7.59 6.00 3.46
C LEU A 44 -6.81 5.64 4.73
N SER A 45 -7.50 5.28 5.81
CA SER A 45 -6.81 4.96 7.05
C SER A 45 -5.89 3.75 6.88
N THR A 46 -6.31 2.77 6.08
CA THR A 46 -5.46 1.61 5.81
C THR A 46 -4.27 1.98 4.96
N LEU A 47 -4.48 2.86 3.97
CA LEU A 47 -3.37 3.34 3.15
C LEU A 47 -2.33 4.06 3.99
N ILE A 48 -2.78 4.89 4.92
CA ILE A 48 -1.87 5.61 5.80
C ILE A 48 -1.10 4.62 6.67
N ALA A 49 -1.79 3.61 7.21
CA ALA A 49 -1.13 2.61 8.04
C ALA A 49 -0.08 1.85 7.25
N LEU A 50 -0.36 1.51 6.00
CA LEU A 50 0.60 0.82 5.14
C LEU A 50 1.81 1.70 4.85
N ALA A 51 1.57 2.96 4.50
CA ALA A 51 2.65 3.89 4.20
C ALA A 51 3.53 4.09 5.43
N ASP A 52 2.91 4.25 6.60
CA ASP A 52 3.66 4.41 7.84
C ASP A 52 4.46 3.15 8.17
N TYR A 53 3.85 1.99 7.99
CA TYR A 53 4.52 0.73 8.31
C TYR A 53 5.78 0.56 7.48
N TYR A 54 5.69 0.88 6.18
CA TYR A 54 6.85 0.74 5.29
C TYR A 54 7.73 1.98 5.26
N GLY A 55 7.32 3.07 5.90
CA GLY A 55 8.13 4.29 5.92
C GLY A 55 8.22 4.97 4.58
N ILE A 56 7.15 4.94 3.80
CA ILE A 56 7.13 5.56 2.48
C ILE A 56 5.95 6.51 2.40
N SER A 57 5.94 7.35 1.37
CA SER A 57 4.85 8.30 1.16
C SER A 57 3.63 7.59 0.58
N LEU A 58 2.48 8.24 0.68
CA LEU A 58 1.27 7.71 0.06
C LEU A 58 1.42 7.66 -1.46
N ASP A 59 2.10 8.64 -2.04
CA ASP A 59 2.32 8.64 -3.48
C ASP A 59 3.16 7.46 -3.90
N GLU A 60 4.19 7.17 -3.15
CA GLU A 60 5.03 6.03 -3.44
C GLU A 60 4.26 4.73 -3.28
N LEU A 61 3.46 4.64 -2.22
CA LEU A 61 2.67 3.45 -1.97
C LEU A 61 1.67 3.22 -3.10
N ALA A 62 1.02 4.28 -3.57
CA ALA A 62 0.02 4.18 -4.60
C ALA A 62 0.59 4.08 -6.02
N CYS A 63 1.90 4.10 -6.14
CA CYS A 63 2.58 4.06 -7.44
C CYS A 63 2.27 5.30 -8.27
N ARG A 64 2.07 6.41 -7.59
CA ARG A 64 1.78 7.65 -8.28
C ARG A 64 3.05 8.46 -8.42
N PRO A 65 3.37 8.91 -9.63
CA PRO A 65 4.59 9.70 -9.82
C PRO A 65 4.42 11.07 -9.19
N TRP A 66 5.22 11.35 -8.22
CA TRP A 66 5.13 12.57 -7.46
C TRP A 66 6.51 12.96 -7.01
N PRO A 67 6.79 14.22 -7.03
CA PRO A 67 5.98 15.39 -7.36
C PRO A 67 6.23 15.77 -8.76
N LYS A 68 5.87 15.80 -9.67
CA LYS A 68 6.24 16.16 -10.88
C LYS A 68 5.72 17.41 -11.16
N ASP A 69 5.50 17.86 -11.84
CA ASP A 69 4.92 18.98 -12.39
C ASP A 69 4.00 19.67 -11.49
N THR A 70 4.29 19.63 -10.24
CA THR A 70 3.38 20.23 -9.33
C THR A 70 3.23 21.68 -9.57
N GLU A 71 4.18 22.27 -10.18
CA GLU A 71 4.06 23.67 -10.41
C GLU A 71 2.93 23.94 -11.29
N GLU A 72 2.54 22.99 -12.08
CA GLU A 72 1.46 23.28 -12.92
C GLU A 72 0.23 23.36 -12.17
N MET A 73 0.24 22.92 -11.00
CA MET A 73 -0.96 22.94 -10.30
C MET A 73 -1.33 24.29 -9.93
N GLU A 74 -0.49 25.09 -10.00
CA GLU A 74 -0.85 26.34 -9.66
C GLU A 74 -1.03 27.17 -10.55
#